data_294e4f04607736aba93dd0e28c2f575f
#
_entry.id   294e4f04607736aba93dd0e28c2f575f
#
_cell.length_a   1.000
_cell.length_b   1.000
_cell.length_c   1.000
_cell.angle_alpha   90.00
_cell.angle_beta   90.00
_cell.angle_gamma   90.00
#
_symmetry.space_group_name_H-M   'P 1'
#
loop_
_entity.id
_entity.type
_entity.pdbx_description
1 polymer ?
#
loop_
_entity_poly.entity_id
_entity_poly.type
_entity_poly.pdbx_seq_one_letter_code
_entity_poly.pdbx_strand_id
1 'polypeptide(L)'
;MSISNTKTSKKELAYIQIKNSIMNNEFTSDTSLTEAFLCERFGFSRTPVREALQRLASEGFVSFYPDKGFFVAQLSLEDFLQIGRAHV
;
A
#
# COMPACT_ATOMS: atom_id res chain seq x y z
N MET A 1 -21.81 -7.45 -16.29
CA MET A 1 -21.43 -7.89 -16.08
C MET A 1 -20.10 -8.10 -15.82
N SER A 2 -19.66 -8.86 -15.53
CA SER A 2 -18.36 -9.16 -15.07
C SER A 2 -17.29 -8.96 -16.08
N ILE A 3 -17.65 -8.47 -17.20
CA ILE A 3 -16.68 -8.26 -18.22
C ILE A 3 -15.58 -7.33 -17.81
N SER A 4 -15.91 -6.33 -17.01
CA SER A 4 -14.91 -5.38 -16.60
C SER A 4 -13.81 -6.03 -15.81
N ASN A 5 -14.08 -7.15 -15.20
CA ASN A 5 -13.06 -7.81 -14.39
C ASN A 5 -11.91 -8.37 -15.21
N THR A 6 -12.17 -8.68 -16.45
CA THR A 6 -11.11 -9.23 -17.26
C THR A 6 -10.13 -8.18 -17.71
N LYS A 7 -10.48 -6.91 -17.52
CA LYS A 7 -9.60 -5.82 -17.93
C LYS A 7 -8.70 -5.32 -16.81
N THR A 8 -8.90 -5.82 -15.61
CA THR A 8 -8.10 -5.35 -14.49
C THR A 8 -6.67 -5.84 -14.64
N SER A 9 -5.73 -4.90 -14.65
CA SER A 9 -4.33 -5.24 -14.80
C SER A 9 -3.78 -5.85 -13.52
N LYS A 10 -2.64 -6.51 -13.63
CA LYS A 10 -2.02 -7.10 -12.47
C LYS A 10 -1.56 -6.04 -11.47
N LYS A 11 -1.11 -4.88 -11.96
CA LYS A 11 -0.72 -3.83 -11.04
C LYS A 11 -1.93 -3.28 -10.28
N GLU A 12 -3.08 -3.26 -10.92
CA GLU A 12 -4.30 -2.83 -10.26
C GLU A 12 -4.71 -3.83 -9.20
N LEU A 13 -4.63 -5.12 -9.52
CA LEU A 13 -4.95 -6.16 -8.56
C LEU A 13 -3.98 -6.13 -7.38
N ALA A 14 -2.69 -5.96 -7.66
CA ALA A 14 -1.71 -5.88 -6.59
C ALA A 14 -1.99 -4.69 -5.70
N TYR A 15 -2.29 -3.55 -6.31
CA TYR A 15 -2.61 -2.35 -5.57
C TYR A 15 -3.80 -2.59 -4.62
N ILE A 16 -4.89 -3.17 -5.16
CA ILE A 16 -6.08 -3.39 -4.38
C ILE A 16 -5.82 -4.34 -3.22
N GLN A 17 -5.13 -5.43 -3.48
CA GLN A 17 -4.89 -6.43 -2.45
C GLN A 17 -3.97 -5.93 -1.36
N ILE A 18 -2.90 -5.24 -1.75
CA ILE A 18 -1.98 -4.70 -0.76
C ILE A 18 -2.68 -3.61 0.06
N LYS A 19 -3.41 -2.74 -0.62
CA LYS A 19 -4.13 -1.68 0.08
C LYS A 19 -5.13 -2.25 1.08
N ASN A 20 -5.87 -3.27 0.68
CA ASN A 20 -6.85 -3.89 1.58
C ASN A 20 -6.17 -4.49 2.80
N SER A 21 -5.02 -5.11 2.62
CA SER A 21 -4.29 -5.68 3.76
C SER A 21 -3.81 -4.60 4.70
N ILE A 22 -3.40 -3.46 4.15
CA ILE A 22 -3.01 -2.32 4.99
C ILE A 22 -4.22 -1.81 5.77
N MET A 23 -5.34 -1.64 5.08
CA MET A 23 -6.54 -1.12 5.71
C MET A 23 -7.08 -2.06 6.78
N ASN A 24 -6.86 -3.36 6.61
CA ASN A 24 -7.30 -4.36 7.57
C ASN A 24 -6.28 -4.60 8.67
N ASN A 25 -5.23 -3.80 8.72
CA ASN A 25 -4.19 -3.90 9.75
C ASN A 25 -3.49 -5.25 9.75
N GLU A 26 -3.34 -5.85 8.58
CA GLU A 26 -2.61 -7.11 8.47
C GLU A 26 -1.11 -6.90 8.53
N PHE A 27 -0.66 -5.68 8.27
CA PHE A 27 0.75 -5.33 8.39
C PHE A 27 0.90 -4.27 9.47
N THR A 28 1.94 -4.40 10.27
CA THR A 28 2.22 -3.39 11.30
C THR A 28 3.18 -2.36 10.72
N SER A 29 3.37 -1.28 11.45
CA SER A 29 4.31 -0.25 11.02
C SER A 29 5.75 -0.76 11.01
N ASP A 30 6.01 -1.89 11.67
CA ASP A 30 7.34 -2.46 11.69
C ASP A 30 7.55 -3.49 10.58
N THR A 31 6.50 -3.82 9.83
CA THR A 31 6.62 -4.80 8.76
C THR A 31 7.26 -4.17 7.55
N SER A 32 8.38 -4.72 7.10
CA SER A 32 9.03 -4.24 5.89
C SER A 32 8.29 -4.80 4.69
N LEU A 33 7.74 -3.92 3.88
CA LEU A 33 6.97 -4.32 2.71
C LEU A 33 7.89 -4.36 1.50
N THR A 34 8.77 -5.36 1.48
CA THR A 34 9.68 -5.51 0.34
C THR A 34 8.93 -6.09 -0.83
N GLU A 35 9.47 -5.88 -2.02
CA GLU A 35 8.88 -6.49 -3.20
C GLU A 35 8.85 -8.00 -3.07
N ALA A 36 9.94 -8.59 -2.57
CA ALA A 36 10.00 -10.04 -2.44
C ALA A 36 8.93 -10.57 -1.49
N PHE A 37 8.76 -9.89 -0.36
CA PHE A 37 7.77 -10.31 0.62
C PHE A 37 6.36 -10.26 0.02
N LEU A 38 6.05 -9.17 -0.67
CA LEU A 38 4.71 -9.00 -1.22
C LEU A 38 4.47 -9.93 -2.41
N CYS A 39 5.50 -10.17 -3.21
CA CYS A 39 5.37 -11.11 -4.31
C CYS A 39 5.03 -12.49 -3.79
N GLU A 40 5.69 -12.90 -2.74
CA GLU A 40 5.45 -14.21 -2.18
C GLU A 40 4.09 -14.28 -1.51
N ARG A 41 3.73 -13.24 -0.79
CA ARG A 41 2.47 -13.26 -0.06
C ARG A 41 1.26 -13.24 -0.98
N PHE A 42 1.30 -12.46 -2.04
CA PHE A 42 0.13 -12.28 -2.90
C PHE A 42 0.22 -12.99 -4.24
N GLY A 43 1.37 -13.54 -4.57
CA GLY A 43 1.48 -14.30 -5.80
C GLY A 43 1.68 -13.47 -7.05
N PHE A 44 2.19 -12.25 -6.92
CA PHE A 44 2.46 -11.40 -8.05
C PHE A 44 3.95 -11.35 -8.35
N SER A 45 4.30 -10.99 -9.59
CA SER A 45 5.68 -10.73 -9.93
C SER A 45 6.08 -9.35 -9.43
N ARG A 46 7.36 -9.01 -9.58
CA ARG A 46 7.88 -7.79 -9.00
C ARG A 46 7.34 -6.52 -9.63
N THR A 47 7.15 -6.52 -10.95
CA THR A 47 6.73 -5.30 -11.61
C THR A 47 5.39 -4.77 -11.11
N PRO A 48 4.32 -5.58 -11.08
CA PRO A 48 3.06 -5.05 -10.55
C PRO A 48 3.13 -4.68 -9.08
N VAL A 49 3.94 -5.41 -8.29
CA VAL A 49 4.11 -5.08 -6.89
C VAL A 49 4.81 -3.74 -6.72
N ARG A 50 5.88 -3.53 -7.50
CA ARG A 50 6.62 -2.28 -7.43
C ARG A 50 5.74 -1.10 -7.79
N GLU A 51 4.96 -1.25 -8.86
CA GLU A 51 4.09 -0.16 -9.29
C GLU A 51 3.00 0.11 -8.25
N ALA A 52 2.48 -0.96 -7.64
CA ALA A 52 1.49 -0.79 -6.59
C ALA A 52 2.07 -0.05 -5.38
N LEU A 53 3.30 -0.41 -4.98
CA LEU A 53 3.94 0.25 -3.86
C LEU A 53 4.19 1.73 -4.15
N GLN A 54 4.61 2.05 -5.36
CA GLN A 54 4.83 3.44 -5.73
C GLN A 54 3.54 4.24 -5.66
N ARG A 55 2.46 3.64 -6.12
CA ARG A 55 1.16 4.30 -6.07
C ARG A 55 0.70 4.49 -4.63
N LEU A 56 0.85 3.45 -3.81
CA LEU A 56 0.47 3.55 -2.41
C LEU A 56 1.30 4.58 -1.67
N ALA A 57 2.58 4.71 -2.04
CA ALA A 57 3.42 5.74 -1.44
C ALA A 57 2.95 7.12 -1.83
N SER A 58 2.59 7.31 -3.09
CA SER A 58 2.11 8.61 -3.54
C SER A 58 0.79 8.99 -2.88
N GLU A 59 0.02 7.99 -2.47
CA GLU A 59 -1.26 8.23 -1.82
C GLU A 59 -1.15 8.30 -0.30
N GLY A 60 0.03 8.06 0.24
CA GLY A 60 0.24 8.19 1.67
C GLY A 60 -0.04 6.95 2.49
N PHE A 61 -0.27 5.80 1.84
CA PHE A 61 -0.53 4.57 2.58
C PHE A 61 0.75 3.89 3.05
N VAL A 62 1.84 4.09 2.34
CA VAL A 62 3.13 3.55 2.77
C VAL A 62 4.17 4.65 2.65
N SER A 63 5.24 4.51 3.42
CA SER A 63 6.36 5.45 3.40
C SER A 63 7.60 4.71 2.93
N PHE A 64 8.42 5.38 2.14
CA PHE A 64 9.64 4.79 1.63
C PHE A 64 10.84 5.34 2.39
N TYR A 65 11.68 4.44 2.87
CA TYR A 65 12.92 4.79 3.54
C TYR A 65 14.06 4.18 2.73
N PRO A 66 14.93 4.98 2.14
CA PRO A 66 15.93 4.46 1.19
C PRO A 66 16.75 3.29 1.71
N ASP A 67 17.05 3.28 2.99
CA ASP A 67 17.85 2.20 3.56
C ASP A 67 17.04 1.00 4.00
N LYS A 68 15.72 1.15 4.13
CA LYS A 68 14.92 0.11 4.75
C LYS A 68 13.76 -0.37 3.89
N GLY A 69 13.37 0.39 2.89
CA GLY A 69 12.27 0.00 2.02
C GLY A 69 10.95 0.65 2.40
N PHE A 70 9.87 -0.01 2.05
CA PHE A 70 8.54 0.54 2.30
C PHE A 70 7.98 0.02 3.62
N PHE A 71 7.27 0.89 4.31
CA PHE A 71 6.59 0.53 5.55
C PHE A 71 5.22 1.17 5.55
N VAL A 72 4.28 0.56 6.25
CA VAL A 72 2.95 1.15 6.38
C VAL A 72 3.09 2.50 7.06
N ALA A 73 2.50 3.52 6.45
CA ALA A 73 2.52 4.85 7.02
C ALA A 73 1.58 4.88 8.22
N GLN A 74 2.05 5.45 9.32
CA GLN A 74 1.21 5.56 10.48
C GLN A 74 0.49 6.88 10.47
N LEU A 75 -0.81 6.83 10.26
CA LEU A 75 -1.65 7.99 10.41
C LEU A 75 -2.55 7.72 11.57
N SER A 76 -2.25 8.31 12.69
CA SER A 76 -3.12 8.14 13.84
C SER A 76 -4.33 9.02 13.66
N LEU A 77 -5.38 8.69 14.36
CA LEU A 77 -6.56 9.53 14.38
C LEU A 77 -6.21 10.92 14.87
N GLU A 78 -5.31 10.98 15.80
CA GLU A 78 -4.88 12.24 16.36
C GLU A 78 -4.22 13.13 15.31
N ASP A 79 -3.34 12.55 14.50
CA ASP A 79 -2.70 13.30 13.43
C ASP A 79 -3.73 13.80 12.44
N PHE A 80 -4.69 12.97 12.13
CA PHE A 80 -5.74 13.36 11.20
C PHE A 80 -6.53 14.54 11.74
N LEU A 81 -6.85 14.51 13.01
CA LEU A 81 -7.60 15.59 13.63
C LEU A 81 -6.79 16.88 13.68
N GLN A 82 -5.49 16.77 13.91
CA GLN A 82 -4.65 17.94 13.92
C GLN A 82 -4.58 18.60 12.56
N ILE A 83 -4.51 17.80 11.51
CA ILE A 83 -4.51 18.35 10.17
C ILE A 83 -5.79 19.13 9.95
N GLY A 84 -6.92 18.57 10.38
CA GLY A 84 -8.19 19.25 10.23
C GLY A 84 -8.21 20.55 11.01
N ARG A 85 -7.63 20.54 12.22
CA ARG A 85 -7.63 21.75 13.00
C ARG A 85 -6.74 22.81 12.43
N ALA A 86 -5.68 22.42 11.78
CA ALA A 86 -4.75 23.40 11.26
C ALA A 86 -5.38 24.32 10.25
N HIS A 87 -6.51 23.93 9.72
CA HIS A 87 -7.19 24.74 8.72
C HIS A 87 -8.29 25.60 9.30
N VAL A 88 -8.47 25.54 10.56
CA VAL A 88 -9.54 26.30 11.22
C VAL A 88 -9.06 27.67 11.76
#